data_dbe2cdc909f67f601dd25deb520ac3c4
#
_entry.id   dbe2cdc909f67f601dd25deb520ac3c4
#
_cell.length_a   1.000
_cell.length_b   1.000
_cell.length_c   1.000
_cell.angle_alpha   90.00
_cell.angle_beta   90.00
_cell.angle_gamma   90.00
#
_symmetry.space_group_name_H-M   'P 1'
#
loop_
_entity.id
_entity.type
_entity.pdbx_description
1 polymer ?
#
loop_
_entity_poly.entity_id
_entity_poly.type
_entity_poly.pdbx_seq_one_letter_code
_entity_poly.pdbx_strand_id
1 'polypeptide(L)'
;VKCLIVAAGQGVRLREKGQLKPLIEIKGVPLIERVIDRARRGGVDEFWVVSGYRGDELRMELDAFAARKDLRIEHIVNESWDRANGISVLKAKPYLNEPFLLTMCDHLLDPEIFHGLMSVPVEPDTVTLAVDFNIDRPLNDLEDVTRVKCSGGLIHHIGKVIRDFNALDTGLFLCTPAIFDALEESQANGDDSISGAMNVLARRNKARTFDIQDRVWIDVDDPAAFGKAENLLETGLL
;
A
#
# COMPACT_ATOMS: atom_id res chain seq x y z
N VAL A 1 12.41 10.91 -0.38
CA VAL A 1 12.20 9.50 0.02
C VAL A 1 11.46 8.76 -1.08
N LYS A 2 11.96 7.56 -1.46
CA LYS A 2 11.33 6.73 -2.48
C LYS A 2 10.04 6.07 -1.97
N CYS A 3 9.02 6.01 -2.83
CA CYS A 3 7.78 5.28 -2.55
C CYS A 3 7.48 4.31 -3.69
N LEU A 4 7.37 3.02 -3.36
CA LEU A 4 6.92 1.98 -4.26
C LEU A 4 5.39 1.89 -4.18
N ILE A 5 4.71 1.99 -5.33
CA ILE A 5 3.25 1.85 -5.43
C ILE A 5 2.94 0.59 -6.23
N VAL A 6 2.23 -0.35 -5.63
CA VAL A 6 1.75 -1.57 -6.31
C VAL A 6 0.44 -1.27 -7.03
N ALA A 7 0.46 -1.37 -8.35
CA ALA A 7 -0.67 -1.05 -9.25
C ALA A 7 -0.84 -2.09 -10.36
N ALA A 8 -0.41 -3.34 -10.13
CA ALA A 8 -0.35 -4.37 -11.17
C ALA A 8 -1.67 -5.15 -11.35
N GLY A 9 -2.55 -5.16 -10.34
CA GLY A 9 -3.75 -5.98 -10.32
C GLY A 9 -4.89 -5.51 -11.25
N GLN A 10 -5.79 -6.42 -11.58
CA GLN A 10 -6.91 -6.17 -12.50
C GLN A 10 -8.06 -5.35 -11.87
N GLY A 11 -8.24 -5.38 -10.54
CA GLY A 11 -9.27 -4.61 -9.84
C GLY A 11 -10.71 -4.95 -10.23
N VAL A 12 -11.05 -6.24 -10.30
CA VAL A 12 -12.32 -6.76 -10.87
C VAL A 12 -13.59 -6.26 -10.17
N ARG A 13 -13.54 -5.94 -8.87
CA ARG A 13 -14.70 -5.53 -8.08
C ARG A 13 -15.22 -4.13 -8.43
N LEU A 14 -14.39 -3.27 -9.02
CA LEU A 14 -14.74 -1.91 -9.45
C LEU A 14 -14.93 -1.76 -10.96
N ARG A 15 -15.07 -2.86 -11.72
CA ARG A 15 -15.20 -2.83 -13.20
C ARG A 15 -16.35 -1.95 -13.72
N GLU A 16 -17.43 -1.83 -12.96
CA GLU A 16 -18.57 -0.95 -13.32
C GLU A 16 -18.19 0.55 -13.27
N LYS A 17 -17.19 0.91 -12.50
CA LYS A 17 -16.66 2.28 -12.39
C LYS A 17 -15.55 2.59 -13.40
N GLY A 18 -14.87 1.56 -13.92
CA GLY A 18 -13.82 1.70 -14.92
C GLY A 18 -13.07 0.38 -15.14
N GLN A 19 -12.41 0.26 -16.30
CA GLN A 19 -11.75 -0.99 -16.69
C GLN A 19 -10.38 -1.21 -16.07
N LEU A 20 -9.74 -0.15 -15.55
CA LEU A 20 -8.42 -0.19 -14.95
C LEU A 20 -8.47 0.54 -13.59
N LYS A 21 -8.43 -0.21 -12.50
CA LYS A 21 -8.66 0.29 -11.14
C LYS A 21 -7.83 1.54 -10.79
N PRO A 22 -6.52 1.60 -11.04
CA PRO A 22 -5.73 2.80 -10.73
C PRO A 22 -6.21 4.08 -11.42
N LEU A 23 -6.88 3.95 -12.59
CA LEU A 23 -7.37 5.07 -13.38
C LEU A 23 -8.86 5.39 -13.15
N ILE A 24 -9.53 4.67 -12.26
CA ILE A 24 -10.91 5.01 -11.87
C ILE A 24 -10.91 6.38 -11.20
N GLU A 25 -11.76 7.27 -11.71
CA GLU A 25 -11.85 8.63 -11.18
C GLU A 25 -12.78 8.71 -9.96
N ILE A 26 -12.27 9.26 -8.88
CA ILE A 26 -13.05 9.71 -7.74
C ILE A 26 -13.13 11.24 -7.82
N LYS A 27 -14.33 11.80 -7.99
CA LYS A 27 -14.50 13.25 -8.15
C LYS A 27 -13.60 13.85 -9.25
N GLY A 28 -13.53 13.19 -10.41
CA GLY A 28 -12.80 13.68 -11.59
C GLY A 28 -11.26 13.58 -11.50
N VAL A 29 -10.72 12.85 -10.52
CA VAL A 29 -9.27 12.64 -10.39
C VAL A 29 -9.00 11.14 -10.26
N PRO A 30 -8.11 10.55 -11.09
CA PRO A 30 -7.73 9.16 -11.02
C PRO A 30 -7.24 8.74 -9.63
N LEU A 31 -7.62 7.54 -9.20
CA LEU A 31 -7.32 7.02 -7.87
C LEU A 31 -5.81 7.03 -7.57
N ILE A 32 -5.00 6.58 -8.50
CA ILE A 32 -3.54 6.58 -8.34
C ILE A 32 -2.95 7.99 -8.25
N GLU A 33 -3.48 8.97 -8.97
CA GLU A 33 -3.04 10.37 -8.87
C GLU A 33 -3.34 10.91 -7.45
N ARG A 34 -4.47 10.51 -6.86
CA ARG A 34 -4.79 10.87 -5.47
C ARG A 34 -3.82 10.24 -4.49
N VAL A 35 -3.47 8.96 -4.66
CA VAL A 35 -2.48 8.28 -3.81
C VAL A 35 -1.13 9.00 -3.89
N ILE A 36 -0.65 9.32 -5.11
CA ILE A 36 0.61 10.03 -5.33
C ILE A 36 0.57 11.44 -4.71
N ASP A 37 -0.50 12.21 -4.95
CA ASP A 37 -0.64 13.57 -4.39
C ASP A 37 -0.64 13.56 -2.84
N ARG A 38 -1.22 12.53 -2.21
CA ARG A 38 -1.21 12.37 -0.75
C ARG A 38 0.16 12.01 -0.21
N ALA A 39 0.83 11.05 -0.83
CA ALA A 39 2.19 10.69 -0.47
C ALA A 39 3.15 11.88 -0.63
N ARG A 40 3.00 12.65 -1.72
CA ARG A 40 3.77 13.88 -1.96
C ARG A 40 3.55 14.94 -0.87
N ARG A 41 2.29 15.17 -0.49
CA ARG A 41 1.93 16.09 0.61
C ARG A 41 2.50 15.61 1.94
N GLY A 42 2.64 14.30 2.13
CA GLY A 42 3.30 13.68 3.27
C GLY A 42 4.84 13.74 3.22
N GLY A 43 5.44 14.26 2.13
CA GLY A 43 6.89 14.47 2.02
C GLY A 43 7.63 13.47 1.11
N VAL A 44 6.90 12.66 0.34
CA VAL A 44 7.49 11.76 -0.67
C VAL A 44 7.82 12.56 -1.94
N ASP A 45 8.99 12.32 -2.53
CA ASP A 45 9.53 13.07 -3.66
C ASP A 45 9.87 12.22 -4.89
N GLU A 46 9.94 10.90 -4.75
CA GLU A 46 10.28 9.97 -5.84
C GLU A 46 9.36 8.75 -5.81
N PHE A 47 8.74 8.43 -6.95
CA PHE A 47 7.77 7.36 -7.06
C PHE A 47 8.23 6.26 -8.00
N TRP A 48 8.01 5.01 -7.58
CA TRP A 48 8.22 3.80 -8.35
C TRP A 48 6.89 3.05 -8.46
N VAL A 49 6.36 2.88 -9.67
CA VAL A 49 5.06 2.25 -9.87
C VAL A 49 5.23 0.89 -10.53
N VAL A 50 4.74 -0.16 -9.86
CA VAL A 50 4.70 -1.51 -10.43
C VAL A 50 3.36 -1.69 -11.13
N SER A 51 3.39 -1.77 -12.44
CA SER A 51 2.22 -2.04 -13.31
C SER A 51 2.20 -3.49 -13.79
N GLY A 52 1.06 -3.96 -14.31
CA GLY A 52 0.90 -5.30 -14.84
C GLY A 52 -0.27 -5.36 -15.81
N TYR A 53 -1.49 -5.65 -15.33
CA TYR A 53 -2.69 -5.65 -16.18
C TYR A 53 -2.87 -4.28 -16.85
N ARG A 54 -2.91 -4.26 -18.21
CA ARG A 54 -2.96 -3.02 -19.02
C ARG A 54 -1.89 -1.99 -18.62
N GLY A 55 -0.68 -2.46 -18.31
CA GLY A 55 0.39 -1.63 -17.76
C GLY A 55 0.82 -0.48 -18.67
N ASP A 56 0.78 -0.65 -20.00
CA ASP A 56 1.14 0.41 -20.95
C ASP A 56 0.17 1.60 -20.87
N GLU A 57 -1.13 1.34 -20.69
CA GLU A 57 -2.13 2.40 -20.52
C GLU A 57 -1.90 3.17 -19.22
N LEU A 58 -1.68 2.47 -18.11
CA LEU A 58 -1.35 3.10 -16.84
C LEU A 58 -0.10 3.95 -16.94
N ARG A 59 0.94 3.44 -17.61
CA ARG A 59 2.19 4.16 -17.83
C ARG A 59 1.98 5.46 -18.59
N MET A 60 1.23 5.43 -19.70
CA MET A 60 0.96 6.64 -20.51
C MET A 60 0.28 7.73 -19.68
N GLU A 61 -0.71 7.37 -18.87
CA GLU A 61 -1.42 8.33 -18.00
C GLU A 61 -0.50 8.88 -16.90
N LEU A 62 0.33 8.03 -16.29
CA LEU A 62 1.29 8.46 -15.28
C LEU A 62 2.41 9.34 -15.84
N ASP A 63 2.91 9.07 -17.05
CA ASP A 63 3.88 9.93 -17.72
C ASP A 63 3.30 11.33 -17.98
N ALA A 64 2.04 11.40 -18.44
CA ALA A 64 1.33 12.66 -18.62
C ALA A 64 1.09 13.40 -17.28
N PHE A 65 0.71 12.66 -16.22
CA PHE A 65 0.55 13.22 -14.88
C PHE A 65 1.88 13.75 -14.32
N ALA A 66 2.95 12.97 -14.43
CA ALA A 66 4.29 13.35 -13.99
C ALA A 66 4.76 14.65 -14.64
N ALA A 67 4.56 14.78 -15.97
CA ALA A 67 4.90 16.00 -16.71
C ALA A 67 4.07 17.22 -16.23
N ARG A 68 2.77 17.04 -15.95
CA ARG A 68 1.90 18.12 -15.43
C ARG A 68 2.27 18.59 -14.04
N LYS A 69 2.82 17.70 -13.20
CA LYS A 69 3.09 17.96 -11.78
C LYS A 69 4.56 18.16 -11.45
N ASP A 70 5.44 18.08 -12.45
CA ASP A 70 6.91 18.08 -12.27
C ASP A 70 7.35 17.02 -11.25
N LEU A 71 6.94 15.76 -11.51
CA LEU A 71 7.23 14.61 -10.67
C LEU A 71 8.15 13.63 -11.36
N ARG A 72 8.93 12.90 -10.57
CA ARG A 72 9.68 11.74 -11.04
C ARG A 72 8.92 10.46 -10.73
N ILE A 73 8.49 9.75 -11.78
CA ILE A 73 7.85 8.44 -11.69
C ILE A 73 8.66 7.44 -12.51
N GLU A 74 9.17 6.41 -11.86
CA GLU A 74 9.84 5.27 -12.48
C GLU A 74 8.87 4.10 -12.62
N HIS A 75 8.94 3.36 -13.73
CA HIS A 75 8.02 2.29 -14.04
C HIS A 75 8.69 0.92 -13.94
N ILE A 76 8.03 -0.01 -13.27
CA ILE A 76 8.42 -1.42 -13.18
C ILE A 76 7.27 -2.27 -13.73
N VAL A 77 7.58 -3.27 -14.55
CA VAL A 77 6.56 -4.17 -15.12
C VAL A 77 6.58 -5.49 -14.37
N ASN A 78 5.37 -5.94 -13.95
CA ASN A 78 5.15 -7.28 -13.43
C ASN A 78 4.30 -8.08 -14.44
N GLU A 79 4.93 -8.96 -15.21
CA GLU A 79 4.25 -9.84 -16.18
C GLU A 79 3.40 -10.91 -15.49
N SER A 80 3.70 -11.25 -14.23
CA SER A 80 2.94 -12.21 -13.40
C SER A 80 1.93 -11.51 -12.50
N TRP A 81 1.21 -10.52 -13.04
CA TRP A 81 0.28 -9.65 -12.31
C TRP A 81 -0.95 -10.39 -11.75
N ASP A 82 -1.24 -11.58 -12.25
CA ASP A 82 -2.31 -12.49 -11.79
C ASP A 82 -1.98 -13.24 -10.50
N ARG A 83 -0.73 -13.15 -10.03
CA ARG A 83 -0.28 -13.69 -8.73
C ARG A 83 -0.49 -12.66 -7.60
N ALA A 84 -0.22 -13.08 -6.36
CA ALA A 84 -0.38 -12.21 -5.20
C ALA A 84 0.56 -10.99 -5.24
N ASN A 85 0.21 -9.95 -4.47
CA ASN A 85 0.84 -8.63 -4.51
C ASN A 85 2.34 -8.60 -4.15
N GLY A 86 2.83 -9.56 -3.39
CA GLY A 86 4.26 -9.68 -3.05
C GLY A 86 5.14 -9.91 -4.27
N ILE A 87 4.63 -10.55 -5.34
CA ILE A 87 5.36 -10.71 -6.60
C ILE A 87 5.63 -9.34 -7.24
N SER A 88 4.66 -8.43 -7.19
CA SER A 88 4.86 -7.06 -7.66
C SER A 88 5.96 -6.34 -6.88
N VAL A 89 5.99 -6.51 -5.55
CA VAL A 89 7.05 -5.92 -4.71
C VAL A 89 8.42 -6.50 -5.06
N LEU A 90 8.53 -7.80 -5.29
CA LEU A 90 9.80 -8.47 -5.69
C LEU A 90 10.39 -7.91 -6.98
N LYS A 91 9.57 -7.44 -7.93
CA LYS A 91 10.05 -6.80 -9.16
C LYS A 91 10.87 -5.52 -8.89
N ALA A 92 10.69 -4.90 -7.74
CA ALA A 92 11.44 -3.70 -7.35
C ALA A 92 12.82 -4.00 -6.72
N LYS A 93 13.12 -5.26 -6.37
CA LYS A 93 14.40 -5.66 -5.73
C LYS A 93 15.66 -5.11 -6.43
N PRO A 94 15.78 -5.10 -7.78
CA PRO A 94 16.97 -4.57 -8.44
C PRO A 94 17.17 -3.05 -8.32
N TYR A 95 16.13 -2.31 -7.93
CA TYR A 95 16.11 -0.85 -7.96
C TYR A 95 16.10 -0.20 -6.57
N LEU A 96 15.65 -0.91 -5.55
CA LEU A 96 15.45 -0.39 -4.19
C LEU A 96 16.36 -1.12 -3.21
N ASN A 97 17.56 -0.56 -2.99
CA ASN A 97 18.60 -1.08 -2.09
C ASN A 97 18.79 -0.25 -0.81
N GLU A 98 17.93 0.72 -0.58
CA GLU A 98 17.87 1.59 0.59
C GLU A 98 16.44 1.58 1.18
N PRO A 99 16.20 2.14 2.37
CA PRO A 99 14.84 2.22 2.91
C PRO A 99 13.89 3.00 2.02
N PHE A 100 12.66 2.48 1.86
CA PHE A 100 11.62 3.05 1.01
C PHE A 100 10.22 2.85 1.60
N LEU A 101 9.28 3.68 1.19
CA LEU A 101 7.86 3.45 1.47
C LEU A 101 7.26 2.49 0.44
N LEU A 102 6.35 1.64 0.89
CA LEU A 102 5.55 0.76 0.04
C LEU A 102 4.08 1.05 0.32
N THR A 103 3.29 1.27 -0.73
CA THR A 103 1.83 1.41 -0.62
C THR A 103 1.10 0.80 -1.82
N MET A 104 -0.23 0.73 -1.71
CA MET A 104 -1.11 0.24 -2.77
C MET A 104 -1.70 1.42 -3.54
N CYS A 105 -2.06 1.21 -4.83
CA CYS A 105 -2.65 2.24 -5.69
C CYS A 105 -4.09 2.62 -5.35
N ASP A 106 -4.70 1.92 -4.41
CA ASP A 106 -6.11 2.01 -4.02
C ASP A 106 -6.33 2.42 -2.55
N HIS A 107 -5.25 2.63 -1.81
CA HIS A 107 -5.32 3.08 -0.43
C HIS A 107 -5.16 4.60 -0.35
N LEU A 108 -6.24 5.28 0.00
CA LEU A 108 -6.22 6.72 0.28
C LEU A 108 -5.92 6.91 1.77
N LEU A 109 -4.79 7.55 2.06
CA LEU A 109 -4.33 7.81 3.42
C LEU A 109 -4.22 9.32 3.66
N ASP A 110 -4.45 9.75 4.90
CA ASP A 110 -4.09 11.10 5.34
C ASP A 110 -2.57 11.32 5.13
N PRO A 111 -2.14 12.44 4.50
CA PRO A 111 -0.72 12.76 4.30
C PRO A 111 0.14 12.68 5.57
N GLU A 112 -0.42 12.99 6.74
CA GLU A 112 0.28 12.93 8.02
C GLU A 112 0.67 11.49 8.43
N ILE A 113 0.04 10.46 7.85
CA ILE A 113 0.46 9.06 8.08
C ILE A 113 1.81 8.81 7.39
N PHE A 114 2.00 9.30 6.15
CA PHE A 114 3.28 9.22 5.44
C PHE A 114 4.37 9.97 6.21
N HIS A 115 4.09 11.22 6.60
CA HIS A 115 5.04 12.06 7.33
C HIS A 115 5.44 11.42 8.67
N GLY A 116 4.48 10.94 9.43
CA GLY A 116 4.73 10.26 10.71
C GLY A 116 5.56 8.99 10.55
N LEU A 117 5.21 8.14 9.59
CA LEU A 117 5.92 6.89 9.34
C LEU A 117 7.38 7.13 8.90
N MET A 118 7.63 8.15 8.05
CA MET A 118 9.00 8.52 7.66
C MET A 118 9.85 9.08 8.80
N SER A 119 9.20 9.57 9.86
CA SER A 119 9.89 10.09 11.06
C SER A 119 10.31 8.98 12.03
N VAL A 120 9.85 7.74 11.81
CA VAL A 120 10.24 6.58 12.63
C VAL A 120 11.71 6.22 12.34
N PRO A 121 12.54 5.98 13.37
CA PRO A 121 13.89 5.49 13.16
C PRO A 121 13.89 4.15 12.40
N VAL A 122 14.65 4.10 11.32
CA VAL A 122 14.81 2.87 10.53
C VAL A 122 15.79 1.94 11.21
N GLU A 123 15.31 0.82 11.74
CA GLU A 123 16.19 -0.21 12.29
C GLU A 123 16.63 -1.19 11.19
N PRO A 124 17.83 -1.75 11.28
CA PRO A 124 18.33 -2.72 10.30
C PRO A 124 17.40 -3.94 10.16
N ASP A 125 17.18 -4.34 8.92
CA ASP A 125 16.41 -5.53 8.55
C ASP A 125 14.94 -5.53 9.03
N THR A 126 14.36 -4.36 9.27
CA THR A 126 12.96 -4.24 9.70
C THR A 126 12.04 -3.74 8.61
N VAL A 127 10.75 -4.07 8.77
CA VAL A 127 9.65 -3.41 8.08
C VAL A 127 8.66 -2.91 9.12
N THR A 128 8.31 -1.63 9.03
CA THR A 128 7.31 -1.00 9.90
C THR A 128 6.03 -0.75 9.13
N LEU A 129 4.93 -1.35 9.58
CA LEU A 129 3.60 -1.17 9.02
C LEU A 129 2.86 -0.07 9.78
N ALA A 130 2.26 0.87 9.04
CA ALA A 130 1.26 1.77 9.60
C ALA A 130 -0.02 0.98 9.91
N VAL A 131 -0.45 0.96 11.16
CA VAL A 131 -1.60 0.19 11.64
C VAL A 131 -2.67 1.09 12.25
N ASP A 132 -3.93 0.73 12.03
CA ASP A 132 -5.08 1.37 12.65
C ASP A 132 -5.58 0.52 13.83
N PHE A 133 -5.45 1.03 15.05
CA PHE A 133 -5.98 0.38 16.24
C PHE A 133 -7.48 0.65 16.47
N ASN A 134 -8.07 1.57 15.73
CA ASN A 134 -9.51 1.85 15.80
C ASN A 134 -10.30 0.86 14.92
N ILE A 135 -10.32 -0.40 15.36
CA ILE A 135 -10.94 -1.52 14.62
C ILE A 135 -12.46 -1.40 14.49
N ASP A 136 -13.10 -0.56 15.29
CA ASP A 136 -14.56 -0.33 15.25
C ASP A 136 -14.95 0.80 14.28
N ARG A 137 -13.99 1.43 13.61
CA ARG A 137 -14.26 2.50 12.63
C ARG A 137 -14.92 1.92 11.38
N PRO A 138 -16.12 2.37 10.97
CA PRO A 138 -16.90 1.75 9.89
C PRO A 138 -16.44 2.15 8.48
N LEU A 139 -15.20 2.59 8.31
CA LEU A 139 -14.67 3.03 7.02
C LEU A 139 -14.29 1.83 6.13
N ASN A 140 -13.56 0.89 6.69
CA ASN A 140 -13.09 -0.29 5.96
C ASN A 140 -13.96 -1.52 6.29
N ASP A 141 -14.09 -2.43 5.33
CA ASP A 141 -14.81 -3.68 5.53
C ASP A 141 -13.95 -4.66 6.33
N LEU A 142 -14.41 -5.01 7.53
CA LEU A 142 -13.71 -5.95 8.41
C LEU A 142 -13.62 -7.37 7.83
N GLU A 143 -14.47 -7.74 6.87
CA GLU A 143 -14.40 -9.06 6.24
C GLU A 143 -13.29 -9.13 5.19
N ASP A 144 -12.93 -7.99 4.56
CA ASP A 144 -11.92 -7.94 3.51
C ASP A 144 -10.57 -7.35 3.96
N VAL A 145 -10.57 -6.46 4.95
CA VAL A 145 -9.34 -5.81 5.42
C VAL A 145 -8.35 -6.81 6.02
N THR A 146 -7.06 -6.59 5.79
CA THR A 146 -6.00 -7.39 6.42
C THR A 146 -5.88 -7.02 7.90
N ARG A 147 -5.94 -8.03 8.76
CA ARG A 147 -5.93 -7.92 10.21
C ARG A 147 -4.55 -8.13 10.78
N VAL A 148 -4.23 -7.46 11.87
CA VAL A 148 -2.92 -7.50 12.52
C VAL A 148 -3.06 -7.85 13.99
N LYS A 149 -2.28 -8.82 14.46
CA LYS A 149 -2.04 -9.08 15.87
C LYS A 149 -0.69 -8.53 16.25
N CYS A 150 -0.67 -7.56 17.15
CA CYS A 150 0.58 -6.90 17.57
C CYS A 150 0.57 -6.56 19.07
N SER A 151 1.75 -6.42 19.65
CA SER A 151 1.97 -5.88 21.00
C SER A 151 3.42 -5.38 21.14
N GLY A 152 3.62 -4.37 22.01
CA GLY A 152 4.96 -3.82 22.26
C GLY A 152 5.64 -3.26 21.01
N GLY A 153 4.88 -2.78 20.02
CA GLY A 153 5.42 -2.27 18.77
C GLY A 153 5.84 -3.35 17.76
N LEU A 154 5.58 -4.63 18.06
CA LEU A 154 5.91 -5.77 17.18
C LEU A 154 4.64 -6.44 16.66
N ILE A 155 4.68 -6.80 15.37
CA ILE A 155 3.67 -7.67 14.76
C ILE A 155 4.00 -9.11 15.11
N HIS A 156 2.99 -9.85 15.55
CA HIS A 156 3.09 -11.30 15.83
C HIS A 156 2.46 -12.13 14.72
N HIS A 157 1.37 -11.62 14.14
CA HIS A 157 0.68 -12.27 13.02
C HIS A 157 -0.08 -11.23 12.19
N ILE A 158 -0.12 -11.43 10.87
CA ILE A 158 -0.86 -10.61 9.92
C ILE A 158 -1.53 -11.47 8.86
N GLY A 159 -2.78 -11.16 8.50
CA GLY A 159 -3.51 -11.88 7.46
C GLY A 159 -5.02 -11.61 7.51
N LYS A 160 -5.73 -11.92 6.42
CA LYS A 160 -7.18 -11.67 6.28
C LYS A 160 -8.03 -12.56 7.19
N VAL A 161 -7.58 -13.78 7.48
CA VAL A 161 -8.40 -14.81 8.18
C VAL A 161 -8.09 -14.96 9.66
N ILE A 162 -7.18 -14.17 10.22
CA ILE A 162 -6.87 -14.25 11.65
C ILE A 162 -8.05 -13.76 12.49
N ARG A 163 -8.38 -14.49 13.56
CA ARG A 163 -9.51 -14.16 14.43
C ARG A 163 -9.11 -13.30 15.63
N ASP A 164 -7.93 -13.55 16.18
CA ASP A 164 -7.35 -12.75 17.27
C ASP A 164 -6.49 -11.64 16.68
N PHE A 165 -7.03 -10.43 16.61
CA PHE A 165 -6.38 -9.24 16.09
C PHE A 165 -6.75 -8.02 16.96
N ASN A 166 -5.92 -6.99 16.88
CA ASN A 166 -6.14 -5.74 17.61
C ASN A 166 -5.77 -4.50 16.80
N ALA A 167 -5.43 -4.68 15.51
CA ALA A 167 -5.19 -3.58 14.58
C ALA A 167 -5.50 -4.01 13.14
N LEU A 168 -5.60 -3.04 12.24
CA LEU A 168 -5.81 -3.21 10.80
C LEU A 168 -4.58 -2.73 10.03
N ASP A 169 -4.26 -3.43 8.94
CA ASP A 169 -3.23 -3.07 7.97
C ASP A 169 -3.73 -1.92 7.08
N THR A 170 -3.06 -0.78 7.09
CA THR A 170 -3.43 0.38 6.26
C THR A 170 -2.85 0.33 4.85
N GLY A 171 -2.06 -0.69 4.52
CA GLY A 171 -1.37 -0.81 3.23
C GLY A 171 -0.17 0.12 3.05
N LEU A 172 0.30 0.81 4.11
CA LEU A 172 1.49 1.67 4.05
C LEU A 172 2.60 1.10 4.94
N PHE A 173 3.76 0.87 4.34
CA PHE A 173 4.92 0.26 4.99
C PHE A 173 6.17 1.13 4.81
N LEU A 174 7.01 1.20 5.84
CA LEU A 174 8.40 1.65 5.74
C LEU A 174 9.27 0.40 5.71
N CYS A 175 9.82 0.11 4.54
CA CYS A 175 10.59 -1.10 4.27
C CYS A 175 12.08 -0.84 4.28
N THR A 176 12.85 -1.77 4.86
CA THR A 176 14.25 -1.97 4.46
C THR A 176 14.31 -3.02 3.34
N PRO A 177 15.44 -3.17 2.62
CA PRO A 177 15.59 -4.22 1.61
C PRO A 177 15.34 -5.65 2.11
N ALA A 178 15.33 -5.89 3.43
CA ALA A 178 14.98 -7.17 4.03
C ALA A 178 13.58 -7.68 3.66
N ILE A 179 12.67 -6.79 3.21
CA ILE A 179 11.36 -7.20 2.68
C ILE A 179 11.51 -8.16 1.49
N PHE A 180 12.51 -7.95 0.63
CA PHE A 180 12.70 -8.78 -0.56
C PHE A 180 13.11 -10.21 -0.20
N ASP A 181 14.05 -10.37 0.74
CA ASP A 181 14.48 -11.70 1.20
C ASP A 181 13.33 -12.42 1.94
N ALA A 182 12.53 -11.67 2.71
CA ALA A 182 11.35 -12.21 3.37
C ALA A 182 10.27 -12.64 2.37
N LEU A 183 10.08 -11.91 1.26
CA LEU A 183 9.18 -12.28 0.17
C LEU A 183 9.66 -13.56 -0.54
N GLU A 184 10.95 -13.67 -0.84
CA GLU A 184 11.54 -14.87 -1.46
C GLU A 184 11.37 -16.11 -0.56
N GLU A 185 11.60 -15.97 0.75
CA GLU A 185 11.37 -17.04 1.72
C GLU A 185 9.89 -17.41 1.82
N SER A 186 9.00 -16.42 1.89
CA SER A 186 7.55 -16.65 1.92
C SER A 186 7.07 -17.37 0.67
N GLN A 187 7.53 -16.95 -0.50
CA GLN A 187 7.23 -17.57 -1.79
C GLN A 187 7.70 -19.03 -1.85
N ALA A 188 8.91 -19.32 -1.36
CA ALA A 188 9.43 -20.68 -1.28
C ALA A 188 8.56 -21.59 -0.39
N ASN A 189 7.81 -21.00 0.55
CA ASN A 189 6.86 -21.69 1.42
C ASN A 189 5.41 -21.66 0.90
N GLY A 190 5.19 -21.18 -0.33
CA GLY A 190 3.88 -21.21 -1.01
C GLY A 190 2.98 -20.00 -0.76
N ASP A 191 3.50 -18.91 -0.17
CA ASP A 191 2.75 -17.67 0.04
C ASP A 191 3.45 -16.49 -0.65
N ASP A 192 2.84 -16.01 -1.74
CA ASP A 192 3.34 -14.92 -2.57
C ASP A 192 2.91 -13.52 -2.08
N SER A 193 2.25 -13.42 -0.94
CA SER A 193 1.67 -12.17 -0.46
C SER A 193 2.66 -11.34 0.37
N ILE A 194 2.39 -10.02 0.47
CA ILE A 194 3.11 -9.14 1.41
C ILE A 194 2.87 -9.61 2.86
N SER A 195 1.66 -10.06 3.19
CA SER A 195 1.35 -10.61 4.51
C SER A 195 2.21 -11.83 4.86
N GLY A 196 2.48 -12.68 3.87
CA GLY A 196 3.41 -13.82 4.02
C GLY A 196 4.81 -13.37 4.41
N ALA A 197 5.37 -12.39 3.70
CA ALA A 197 6.67 -11.81 4.03
C ALA A 197 6.68 -11.15 5.41
N MET A 198 5.62 -10.42 5.76
CA MET A 198 5.49 -9.82 7.10
C MET A 198 5.46 -10.89 8.21
N ASN A 199 4.83 -12.05 7.98
CA ASN A 199 4.86 -13.17 8.90
C ASN A 199 6.27 -13.80 9.01
N VAL A 200 7.05 -13.82 7.93
CA VAL A 200 8.48 -14.22 7.98
C VAL A 200 9.26 -13.27 8.89
N LEU A 201 9.10 -11.97 8.70
CA LEU A 201 9.75 -10.94 9.52
C LEU A 201 9.26 -10.96 10.99
N ALA A 202 7.96 -11.21 11.21
CA ALA A 202 7.38 -11.30 12.56
C ALA A 202 8.03 -12.41 13.39
N ARG A 203 8.26 -13.60 12.81
CA ARG A 203 8.99 -14.69 13.49
C ARG A 203 10.41 -14.31 13.93
N ARG A 204 10.99 -13.27 13.31
CA ARG A 204 12.35 -12.75 13.61
C ARG A 204 12.31 -11.49 14.48
N ASN A 205 11.13 -11.05 14.95
CA ASN A 205 10.90 -9.76 15.62
C ASN A 205 11.37 -8.56 14.78
N LYS A 206 11.23 -8.65 13.44
CA LYS A 206 11.62 -7.62 12.48
C LYS A 206 10.41 -6.93 11.81
N ALA A 207 9.18 -7.37 12.08
CA ALA A 207 7.94 -6.72 11.69
C ALA A 207 7.47 -5.80 12.81
N ARG A 208 7.41 -4.48 12.54
CA ARG A 208 7.08 -3.44 13.51
C ARG A 208 5.79 -2.74 13.17
N THR A 209 5.23 -2.02 14.13
CA THR A 209 4.03 -1.18 13.96
C THR A 209 4.32 0.29 14.16
N PHE A 210 3.62 1.12 13.39
CA PHE A 210 3.44 2.56 13.61
C PHE A 210 1.94 2.84 13.75
N ASP A 211 1.50 3.40 14.87
CA ASP A 211 0.10 3.74 15.14
C ASP A 211 -0.30 5.00 14.37
N ILE A 212 -1.29 4.91 13.50
CA ILE A 212 -1.82 6.07 12.77
C ILE A 212 -2.68 6.98 13.65
N GLN A 213 -3.02 6.57 14.87
CA GLN A 213 -3.90 7.27 15.80
C GLN A 213 -5.31 7.51 15.20
N ASP A 214 -5.81 8.76 15.26
CA ASP A 214 -7.13 9.12 14.75
C ASP A 214 -7.16 9.47 13.26
N ARG A 215 -6.02 9.33 12.56
CA ARG A 215 -5.93 9.66 11.12
C ARG A 215 -6.80 8.74 10.29
N VAL A 216 -7.24 9.27 9.14
CA VAL A 216 -8.20 8.59 8.27
C VAL A 216 -7.46 7.91 7.12
N TRP A 217 -7.93 6.72 6.79
CA TRP A 217 -7.53 5.97 5.62
C TRP A 217 -8.69 5.12 5.10
N ILE A 218 -8.66 4.77 3.82
CA ILE A 218 -9.64 3.88 3.22
C ILE A 218 -9.02 3.08 2.07
N ASP A 219 -9.33 1.78 2.01
CA ASP A 219 -9.10 0.91 0.86
C ASP A 219 -10.29 1.01 -0.10
N VAL A 220 -10.04 1.49 -1.33
CA VAL A 220 -11.08 1.68 -2.34
C VAL A 220 -11.15 0.47 -3.25
N ASP A 221 -11.74 -0.60 -2.76
CA ASP A 221 -11.70 -1.90 -3.40
C ASP A 221 -13.03 -2.33 -4.03
N ASP A 222 -14.14 -1.74 -3.57
CA ASP A 222 -15.49 -2.05 -4.01
C ASP A 222 -16.38 -0.79 -4.15
N PRO A 223 -17.60 -0.89 -4.70
CA PRO A 223 -18.50 0.26 -4.86
C PRO A 223 -18.91 0.94 -3.56
N ALA A 224 -19.00 0.22 -2.44
CA ALA A 224 -19.35 0.79 -1.14
C ALA A 224 -18.19 1.63 -0.59
N ALA A 225 -16.96 1.10 -0.65
CA ALA A 225 -15.74 1.83 -0.29
C ALA A 225 -15.53 3.06 -1.21
N PHE A 226 -15.84 2.93 -2.51
CA PHE A 226 -15.81 4.05 -3.44
C PHE A 226 -16.72 5.20 -3.00
N GLY A 227 -17.98 4.92 -2.66
CA GLY A 227 -18.92 5.94 -2.17
C GLY A 227 -18.49 6.59 -0.85
N LYS A 228 -17.89 5.80 0.07
CA LYS A 228 -17.30 6.33 1.31
C LYS A 228 -16.13 7.26 1.01
N ALA A 229 -15.25 6.89 0.06
CA ALA A 229 -14.12 7.73 -0.33
C ALA A 229 -14.58 9.07 -0.95
N GLU A 230 -15.64 9.07 -1.77
CA GLU A 230 -16.24 10.31 -2.29
C GLU A 230 -16.70 11.24 -1.15
N ASN A 231 -17.38 10.68 -0.14
CA ASN A 231 -17.87 11.45 1.02
C ASN A 231 -16.71 12.01 1.86
N LEU A 232 -15.68 11.20 2.12
CA LEU A 232 -14.50 11.66 2.88
C LEU A 232 -13.78 12.81 2.17
N LEU A 233 -13.69 12.78 0.85
CA LEU A 233 -13.11 13.84 0.04
C LEU A 233 -13.99 15.12 0.03
N GLU A 234 -15.32 14.97 0.02
CA GLU A 234 -16.25 16.11 0.09
C GLU A 234 -16.21 16.82 1.44
N THR A 235 -16.07 16.04 2.52
CA THR A 235 -16.03 16.58 3.88
C THR A 235 -14.66 17.08 4.30
N GLY A 236 -13.64 16.92 3.46
CA GLY A 236 -12.26 17.33 3.76
C GLY A 236 -11.57 16.48 4.84
N LEU A 237 -12.08 15.29 5.11
CA LEU A 237 -11.47 14.33 6.03
C LEU A 237 -10.35 13.52 5.36
N LEU A 238 -10.36 13.49 4.04
CA LEU A 238 -9.30 12.96 3.17
C LEU A 238 -8.97 13.96 2.07
#